data_c0ade09630bfb19e1f78defbb0022df9
#
_entry.id   c0ade09630bfb19e1f78defbb0022df9
#
_cell.length_a   1.000
_cell.length_b   1.000
_cell.length_c   1.000
_cell.angle_alpha   90.00
_cell.angle_beta   90.00
_cell.angle_gamma   90.00
#
_symmetry.space_group_name_H-M   'P 1'
#
loop_
_entity.id
_entity.type
_entity.pdbx_description
1 polymer ?
#
loop_
_entity_poly.entity_id
_entity_poly.type
_entity_poly.pdbx_seq_one_letter_code
_entity_poly.pdbx_strand_id
1 'polypeptide(L)'
;LALCETIGRAQSREVRFTPYFISAHPGCRPGHMEKLAARVRQLGFTARQFQDFTPTPGTLATAMYVTGLARESHRPLYVARGASERRQQRLALERSRTSPRKTRTVRPADSKRKSGKK
;
A
#
# COMPACT_ATOMS: atom_id res chain seq x y z
N LEU A 1 8.55 -7.84 -4.87
CA LEU A 1 9.05 -6.82 -5.81
C LEU A 1 10.19 -7.35 -6.66
N ALA A 2 11.29 -7.86 -6.07
CA ALA A 2 12.46 -8.36 -6.80
C ALA A 2 12.11 -9.39 -7.90
N LEU A 3 11.23 -10.37 -7.60
CA LEU A 3 10.80 -11.37 -8.58
C LEU A 3 10.08 -10.72 -9.78
N CYS A 4 9.16 -9.79 -9.52
CA CYS A 4 8.44 -9.11 -10.61
C CYS A 4 9.37 -8.23 -11.45
N GLU A 5 10.36 -7.59 -10.83
CA GLU A 5 11.40 -6.83 -11.55
C GLU A 5 12.24 -7.75 -12.44
N THR A 6 12.58 -8.95 -11.95
CA THR A 6 13.32 -9.95 -12.73
C THR A 6 12.52 -10.45 -13.93
N ILE A 7 11.24 -10.77 -13.73
CA ILE A 7 10.33 -11.19 -14.81
C ILE A 7 10.15 -10.06 -15.84
N GLY A 8 9.94 -8.83 -15.39
CA GLY A 8 9.82 -7.67 -16.27
C GLY A 8 11.05 -7.46 -17.15
N ARG A 9 12.25 -7.60 -16.57
CA ARG A 9 13.52 -7.53 -17.32
C ARG A 9 13.65 -8.65 -18.33
N ALA A 10 13.33 -9.88 -17.94
CA ALA A 10 13.40 -11.03 -18.84
C ALA A 10 12.45 -10.90 -20.05
N GLN A 11 11.32 -10.23 -19.88
CA GLN A 11 10.33 -10.01 -20.93
C GLN A 11 10.49 -8.66 -21.65
N SER A 12 11.51 -7.86 -21.34
CA SER A 12 11.70 -6.49 -21.84
C SER A 12 10.47 -5.59 -21.62
N ARG A 13 9.72 -5.82 -20.55
CA ARG A 13 8.50 -5.07 -20.19
C ARG A 13 8.75 -4.22 -18.96
N GLU A 14 8.21 -3.00 -18.98
CA GLU A 14 8.17 -2.15 -17.81
C GLU A 14 7.07 -2.64 -16.84
N VAL A 15 7.47 -2.99 -15.60
CA VAL A 15 6.52 -3.37 -14.55
C VAL A 15 6.27 -2.17 -13.67
N ARG A 16 5.01 -1.73 -13.59
CA ARG A 16 4.57 -0.64 -12.72
C ARG A 16 3.76 -1.18 -11.55
N PHE A 17 4.13 -0.77 -10.34
CA PHE A 17 3.41 -1.13 -9.14
C PHE A 17 2.59 0.04 -8.65
N THR A 18 1.31 -0.19 -8.41
CA THR A 18 0.42 0.77 -7.78
C THR A 18 -0.11 0.16 -6.48
N PRO A 19 0.44 0.56 -5.34
CA PRO A 19 -0.04 0.05 -4.07
C PRO A 19 -1.43 0.60 -3.77
N TYR A 20 -2.31 -0.27 -3.28
CA TYR A 20 -3.65 0.07 -2.82
C TYR A 20 -3.75 -0.16 -1.32
N PHE A 21 -4.30 0.80 -0.58
CA PHE A 21 -4.38 0.73 0.87
C PHE A 21 -5.81 0.91 1.38
N ILE A 22 -6.09 0.29 2.52
CA ILE A 22 -7.34 0.47 3.25
C ILE A 22 -7.01 1.13 4.59
N SER A 23 -7.55 2.33 4.83
CA SER A 23 -7.49 3.01 6.11
C SER A 23 -8.64 2.59 7.02
N ALA A 24 -8.52 2.83 8.31
CA ALA A 24 -9.54 2.53 9.32
C ALA A 24 -9.99 1.05 9.38
N HIS A 25 -9.18 0.10 8.89
CA HIS A 25 -9.43 -1.32 9.07
C HIS A 25 -9.46 -1.66 10.56
N PRO A 26 -10.35 -2.55 11.04
CA PRO A 26 -10.35 -3.00 12.43
C PRO A 26 -8.95 -3.39 12.91
N GLY A 27 -8.52 -2.87 14.05
CA GLY A 27 -7.17 -3.03 14.59
C GLY A 27 -6.15 -2.00 14.11
N CYS A 28 -6.47 -1.20 13.13
CA CYS A 28 -5.57 -0.17 12.62
C CYS A 28 -5.68 1.12 13.42
N ARG A 29 -4.63 1.44 14.16
CA ARG A 29 -4.49 2.69 14.92
C ARG A 29 -3.84 3.79 14.06
N PRO A 30 -4.03 5.08 14.40
CA PRO A 30 -3.39 6.19 13.66
C PRO A 30 -1.89 6.02 13.46
N GLY A 31 -1.14 5.62 14.49
CA GLY A 31 0.30 5.37 14.38
C GLY A 31 0.70 4.24 13.42
N HIS A 32 -0.19 3.29 13.13
CA HIS A 32 0.06 2.27 12.12
C HIS A 32 0.03 2.87 10.71
N MET A 33 -0.87 3.81 10.45
CA MET A 33 -0.93 4.52 9.16
C MET A 33 0.30 5.40 8.94
N GLU A 34 0.80 6.03 9.97
CA GLU A 34 2.04 6.83 9.89
C GLU A 34 3.26 5.95 9.57
N LYS A 35 3.38 4.81 10.26
CA LYS A 35 4.43 3.81 9.97
C LYS A 35 4.31 3.27 8.54
N LEU A 36 3.09 2.96 8.09
CA LEU A 36 2.83 2.51 6.73
C LEU A 36 3.23 3.58 5.72
N ALA A 37 2.81 4.83 5.93
CA ALA A 37 3.16 5.95 5.06
C ALA A 37 4.68 6.16 4.96
N ALA A 38 5.40 6.05 6.08
CA ALA A 38 6.85 6.11 6.11
C ALA A 38 7.48 4.96 5.31
N ARG A 39 6.97 3.73 5.48
CA ARG A 39 7.46 2.55 4.77
C ARG A 39 7.23 2.64 3.26
N VAL A 40 6.07 3.12 2.85
CA VAL A 40 5.72 3.35 1.44
C VAL A 40 6.71 4.33 0.79
N ARG A 41 7.03 5.44 1.49
CA ARG A 41 8.04 6.40 1.03
C ARG A 41 9.44 5.78 0.91
N GLN A 42 9.87 5.01 1.91
CA GLN A 42 11.16 4.31 1.88
C GLN A 42 11.29 3.37 0.69
N LEU A 43 10.20 2.71 0.30
CA LEU A 43 10.15 1.83 -0.86
C LEU A 43 10.07 2.59 -2.19
N GLY A 44 10.01 3.93 -2.17
CA GLY A 44 9.90 4.76 -3.37
C GLY A 44 8.51 4.77 -4.00
N PHE A 45 7.48 4.30 -3.29
CA PHE A 45 6.11 4.36 -3.75
C PHE A 45 5.38 5.61 -3.26
N THR A 46 4.33 5.95 -3.99
CA THR A 46 3.36 6.98 -3.58
C THR A 46 2.02 6.30 -3.35
N ALA A 47 1.40 6.52 -2.20
CA ALA A 47 0.06 6.02 -1.92
C ALA A 47 -0.96 6.84 -2.74
N ARG A 48 -1.28 6.36 -3.94
CA ARG A 48 -2.22 7.02 -4.85
C ARG A 48 -3.65 6.54 -4.69
N GLN A 49 -3.80 5.25 -4.38
CA GLN A 49 -5.08 4.59 -4.27
C GLN A 49 -5.26 4.10 -2.83
N PHE A 50 -6.23 4.64 -2.15
CA PHE A 50 -6.65 4.21 -0.83
C PHE A 50 -8.12 4.53 -0.61
N GLN A 51 -8.77 3.75 0.24
CA GLN A 51 -10.15 3.96 0.69
C GLN A 51 -10.25 3.71 2.19
N ASP A 52 -11.30 4.24 2.80
CA ASP A 52 -11.64 3.87 4.17
C ASP A 52 -12.28 2.48 4.18
N PHE A 53 -12.03 1.72 5.25
CA PHE A 53 -12.69 0.44 5.45
C PHE A 53 -14.20 0.61 5.42
N THR A 54 -14.85 -0.19 4.59
CA THR A 54 -16.31 -0.26 4.48
C THR A 54 -16.74 -1.66 4.92
N PRO A 55 -17.57 -1.78 5.99
CA PRO A 55 -18.08 -3.06 6.43
C PRO A 55 -18.88 -3.74 5.30
N THR A 56 -18.48 -4.96 4.94
CA THR A 56 -19.17 -5.77 3.94
C THR A 56 -19.78 -7.01 4.64
N PRO A 57 -21.07 -7.27 4.52
CA PRO A 57 -21.70 -8.41 5.14
C PRO A 57 -20.98 -9.74 4.85
N GLY A 58 -20.94 -10.63 5.84
CA GLY A 58 -20.31 -11.96 5.70
C GLY A 58 -18.79 -11.98 5.78
N THR A 59 -18.12 -10.84 5.97
CA THR A 59 -16.67 -10.81 6.12
C THR A 59 -16.22 -10.82 7.57
N LEU A 60 -15.07 -11.45 7.84
CA LEU A 60 -14.46 -11.45 9.15
C LEU A 60 -14.14 -10.03 9.66
N ALA A 61 -13.63 -9.18 8.77
CA ALA A 61 -13.33 -7.79 9.12
C ALA A 61 -14.57 -7.03 9.59
N THR A 62 -15.74 -7.30 9.00
CA THR A 62 -17.00 -6.73 9.45
C THR A 62 -17.40 -7.27 10.83
N ALA A 63 -17.23 -8.56 11.10
CA ALA A 63 -17.44 -9.11 12.41
C ALA A 63 -16.56 -8.44 13.47
N MET A 64 -15.25 -8.26 13.18
CA MET A 64 -14.33 -7.54 14.04
C MET A 64 -14.72 -6.07 14.23
N TYR A 65 -15.22 -5.41 13.18
CA TYR A 65 -15.69 -4.03 13.24
C TYR A 65 -16.91 -3.88 14.15
N VAL A 66 -17.89 -4.80 14.04
CA VAL A 66 -19.13 -4.76 14.82
C VAL A 66 -18.86 -5.12 16.27
N THR A 67 -18.15 -6.23 16.52
CA THR A 67 -17.92 -6.74 17.88
C THR A 67 -16.84 -5.96 18.62
N GLY A 68 -15.90 -5.34 17.92
CA GLY A 68 -14.71 -4.73 18.52
C GLY A 68 -13.75 -5.77 19.12
N LEU A 69 -13.79 -7.02 18.67
CA LEU A 69 -12.96 -8.12 19.16
C LEU A 69 -12.01 -8.62 18.08
N ALA A 70 -10.80 -8.98 18.49
CA ALA A 70 -9.82 -9.62 17.62
C ALA A 70 -10.22 -11.08 17.36
N ARG A 71 -10.02 -11.57 16.13
CA ARG A 71 -10.43 -12.90 15.70
C ARG A 71 -9.94 -14.03 16.58
N GLU A 72 -8.64 -14.08 16.84
CA GLU A 72 -8.05 -15.25 17.50
C GLU A 72 -8.06 -15.13 19.03
N SER A 73 -7.75 -13.95 19.54
CA SER A 73 -7.60 -13.72 20.97
C SER A 73 -8.90 -13.33 21.68
N HIS A 74 -9.95 -12.97 20.93
CA HIS A 74 -11.19 -12.38 21.42
C HIS A 74 -10.99 -11.19 22.38
N ARG A 75 -9.81 -10.55 22.33
CA ARG A 75 -9.51 -9.37 23.12
C ARG A 75 -10.06 -8.13 22.44
N PRO A 76 -10.34 -7.07 23.21
CA PRO A 76 -10.77 -5.78 22.67
C PRO A 76 -9.82 -5.27 21.58
N LEU A 77 -10.39 -4.84 20.48
CA LEU A 77 -9.70 -4.35 19.30
C LEU A 77 -10.05 -2.88 19.07
N TYR A 78 -9.06 -2.08 18.73
CA TYR A 78 -9.32 -0.70 18.32
C TYR A 78 -10.09 -0.67 16.99
N VAL A 79 -11.16 0.11 16.94
CA VAL A 79 -11.96 0.34 15.73
C VAL A 79 -12.21 1.84 15.59
N ALA A 80 -11.76 2.42 14.51
CA ALA A 80 -11.99 3.83 14.16
C ALA A 80 -13.45 4.03 13.72
N ARG A 81 -14.35 4.28 14.67
CA ARG A 81 -15.79 4.49 14.39
C ARG A 81 -16.11 5.94 14.07
N GLY A 82 -15.37 6.87 14.66
CA GLY A 82 -15.56 8.30 14.48
C GLY A 82 -15.07 8.81 13.11
N ALA A 83 -15.77 9.79 12.55
CA ALA A 83 -15.34 10.41 11.29
C ALA A 83 -13.97 11.09 11.41
N SER A 84 -13.68 11.71 12.56
CA SER A 84 -12.38 12.35 12.83
C SER A 84 -11.24 11.35 12.85
N GLU A 85 -11.42 10.20 13.51
CA GLU A 85 -10.41 9.13 13.59
C GLU A 85 -10.10 8.54 12.20
N ARG A 86 -11.13 8.28 11.41
CA ARG A 86 -10.99 7.80 10.02
C ARG A 86 -10.27 8.83 9.16
N ARG A 87 -10.65 10.10 9.28
CA ARG A 87 -10.00 11.21 8.58
C ARG A 87 -8.52 11.32 8.96
N GLN A 88 -8.17 11.19 10.24
CA GLN A 88 -6.79 11.24 10.71
C GLN A 88 -5.94 10.15 10.06
N GLN A 89 -6.43 8.92 10.01
CA GLN A 89 -5.74 7.81 9.36
C GLN A 89 -5.55 8.04 7.85
N ARG A 90 -6.56 8.55 7.18
CA ARG A 90 -6.48 8.91 5.76
C ARG A 90 -5.45 10.01 5.50
N LEU A 91 -5.45 11.08 6.30
CA LEU A 91 -4.49 12.17 6.19
C LEU A 91 -3.04 11.70 6.34
N ALA A 92 -2.76 10.70 7.18
CA ALA A 92 -1.43 10.12 7.31
C ALA A 92 -0.94 9.52 5.99
N LEU A 93 -1.82 8.83 5.23
CA LEU A 93 -1.51 8.31 3.89
C LEU A 93 -1.40 9.43 2.84
N GLU A 94 -2.28 10.44 2.90
CA GLU A 94 -2.25 11.59 1.98
C GLU A 94 -0.94 12.35 2.06
N ARG A 95 -0.39 12.53 3.26
CA ARG A 95 0.93 13.15 3.46
C ARG A 95 2.07 12.40 2.77
N SER A 96 1.91 11.10 2.50
CA SER A 96 2.88 10.33 1.72
C SER A 96 2.88 10.71 0.23
N ARG A 97 1.82 11.36 -0.27
CA ARG A 97 1.69 11.78 -1.69
C ARG A 97 2.56 12.99 -2.03
N THR A 98 2.88 13.81 -1.05
CA THR A 98 3.62 15.07 -1.25
C THR A 98 5.13 14.91 -1.35
N SER A 99 5.67 13.69 -1.21
CA SER A 99 7.08 13.41 -1.43
C SER A 99 7.41 13.39 -2.93
N PRO A 100 8.54 14.00 -3.40
CA PRO A 100 8.85 14.13 -4.82
C PRO A 100 8.96 12.75 -5.49
N ARG A 101 8.36 12.67 -6.66
CA ARG A 101 8.26 11.54 -7.58
C ARG A 101 9.62 10.89 -7.85
N LYS A 102 9.94 9.80 -7.18
CA LYS A 102 10.80 8.76 -7.76
C LYS A 102 9.90 7.58 -8.12
N THR A 103 9.31 7.65 -9.31
CA THR A 103 8.71 6.45 -9.91
C THR A 103 9.87 5.49 -10.15
N ARG A 104 9.94 4.41 -9.39
CA ARG A 104 10.94 3.37 -9.61
C ARG A 104 10.56 2.59 -10.87
N THR A 105 10.99 3.13 -12.00
CA THR A 105 10.84 2.52 -13.31
C THR A 105 12.07 1.66 -13.55
N VAL A 106 11.90 0.35 -13.67
CA VAL A 106 12.98 -0.53 -14.12
C VAL A 106 12.99 -0.47 -15.63
N ARG A 107 13.98 0.24 -16.20
CA ARG A 107 14.22 0.24 -17.65
C ARG A 107 14.90 -1.07 -18.04
N PRO A 108 14.54 -1.69 -19.18
CA PRO A 108 15.31 -2.78 -19.74
C PRO A 108 16.73 -2.28 -20.05
N ALA A 109 17.71 -3.13 -19.77
CA ALA A 109 19.10 -2.82 -20.13
C ALA A 109 19.18 -2.72 -21.66
N ASP A 110 19.73 -1.59 -22.16
CA ASP A 110 20.00 -1.41 -23.58
C ASP A 110 20.88 -2.55 -24.08
N SER A 111 20.31 -3.42 -24.90
CA SER A 111 21.08 -4.38 -25.66
C SER A 111 21.88 -3.62 -26.70
N LYS A 112 23.14 -3.31 -26.38
CA LYS A 112 24.11 -2.84 -27.37
C LYS A 112 24.18 -3.89 -28.49
N ARG A 113 23.44 -3.66 -29.55
CA ARG A 113 23.68 -4.30 -30.85
C ARG A 113 25.07 -3.86 -31.30
N LYS A 114 26.07 -4.70 -31.08
CA LYS A 114 27.31 -4.61 -31.84
C LYS A 114 27.00 -5.03 -33.27
N SER A 115 26.80 -4.06 -34.13
CA SER A 115 26.92 -4.29 -35.57
C SER A 115 28.41 -4.50 -35.88
N GLY A 116 28.83 -5.76 -35.99
CA GLY A 116 30.09 -6.12 -36.58
C GLY A 116 29.98 -5.90 -38.08
N LYS A 117 30.73 -4.91 -38.55
CA LYS A 117 31.00 -4.67 -39.98
C LYS A 117 32.08 -5.64 -40.41
N LYS A 118 31.79 -6.48 -41.36
CA LYS A 118 32.75 -6.98 -42.36
C LYS A 118 32.07 -7.08 -43.69
#